data_dfba2bdf3fc0468cee5e897f60c96374
#
_entry.id   dfba2bdf3fc0468cee5e897f60c96374
#
_cell.length_a   1.000
_cell.length_b   1.000
_cell.length_c   1.000
_cell.angle_alpha   90.00
_cell.angle_beta   90.00
_cell.angle_gamma   90.00
#
_symmetry.space_group_name_H-M   'P 1'
#
loop_
_entity.id
_entity.type
_entity.pdbx_description
1 polymer ?
#
loop_
_entity_poly.entity_id
_entity_poly.type
_entity_poly.pdbx_seq_one_letter_code
_entity_poly.pdbx_strand_id
1 'polypeptide(L)'
;TPIRMLAGSARRLERGDYGAQVRVPSQDEIGDLAQSFETMRQAIQAREGEIRRLAYQDALTDLPNREQFRHDLRQAIERHKSEGQPCAVLLLDMDRFKHVNDVLGHRFGDRVLRAVADRLRADALSGHGILARLSGDEFAILLPRTDASMAKDVAGRVQMSFERPIKLDDHTVDLGAGVGIACCPEHGLEADTLLSRAEVAMYAAKQQQAGTVVYHPGLDSTSEESLTLLSELRYAVDHEQLRLYLQPKISLKTGKVIGAESLVRWEHPDRGLVPPMRFIPFAEQTGFIRVLTAWMIEQTARMSSEFTAAGHPMKLAVNLSTRDLMDQELPHKLDKILSHHQVDPSTIVLEITESAIMDDPQRALQTLERLHAMGVKLSIDDFGTGYSSLAYLKRLPVDELKIDRSFVMSMESDLQDAKIVRSTVDLAHNLGLTVVAEGIENAQALKLLGRLNCDEAQGYFIAKPMPCEDFAGWAQHWAATKSAKAGHDSEFAAMV
;
A
#
# COMPACT_ATOMS: atom_id res chain seq x y z
N THR A 1 29.44 63.93 13.18
CA THR A 1 30.70 63.31 13.56
C THR A 1 30.60 61.78 13.33
N PRO A 2 31.73 61.14 12.94
CA PRO A 2 31.77 59.67 12.70
C PRO A 2 31.18 58.87 13.86
N ILE A 3 31.47 59.21 15.10
CA ILE A 3 30.94 58.56 16.31
C ILE A 3 29.41 58.64 16.39
N ARG A 4 28.77 59.75 16.01
CA ARG A 4 27.29 59.84 16.00
C ARG A 4 26.68 58.94 14.91
N MET A 5 27.35 58.75 13.78
CA MET A 5 26.92 57.85 12.72
C MET A 5 27.01 56.38 13.18
N LEU A 6 28.09 55.96 13.84
CA LEU A 6 28.22 54.65 14.44
C LEU A 6 27.17 54.40 15.52
N ALA A 7 26.93 55.38 16.45
CA ALA A 7 25.90 55.27 17.44
C ALA A 7 24.49 55.17 16.85
N GLY A 8 24.23 55.86 15.75
CA GLY A 8 22.98 55.74 14.99
C GLY A 8 22.79 54.38 14.35
N SER A 9 23.85 53.80 13.79
CA SER A 9 23.85 52.45 13.21
C SER A 9 23.70 51.39 14.27
N ALA A 10 24.35 51.51 15.45
CA ALA A 10 24.18 50.60 16.58
C ALA A 10 22.74 50.56 17.08
N ARG A 11 22.09 51.73 17.19
CA ARG A 11 20.66 51.79 17.58
C ARG A 11 19.71 51.19 16.56
N ARG A 12 20.01 51.22 15.29
CA ARG A 12 19.26 50.53 14.24
C ARG A 12 19.41 49.01 14.36
N LEU A 13 20.64 48.53 14.56
CA LEU A 13 20.92 47.11 14.82
C LEU A 13 20.17 46.60 16.07
N GLU A 14 20.15 47.39 17.16
CA GLU A 14 19.38 47.07 18.37
C GLU A 14 17.88 46.91 18.11
N ARG A 15 17.35 47.64 17.13
CA ARG A 15 15.94 47.58 16.74
C ARG A 15 15.63 46.53 15.68
N GLY A 16 16.63 45.69 15.28
CA GLY A 16 16.47 44.64 14.27
C GLY A 16 16.56 45.14 12.83
N ASP A 17 16.99 46.41 12.58
CA ASP A 17 17.22 46.92 11.22
C ASP A 17 18.63 46.58 10.78
N TYR A 18 18.80 45.42 10.17
CA TYR A 18 20.09 44.93 9.64
C TYR A 18 20.25 45.28 8.16
N GLY A 19 19.30 45.92 7.49
CA GLY A 19 19.36 46.22 6.06
C GLY A 19 20.30 47.34 5.67
N ALA A 20 20.52 48.28 6.57
CA ALA A 20 21.28 49.49 6.28
C ALA A 20 22.78 49.32 6.56
N GLN A 21 23.63 49.53 5.55
CA GLN A 21 25.09 49.45 5.67
C GLN A 21 25.64 50.47 6.65
N VAL A 22 26.64 50.06 7.44
CA VAL A 22 27.41 50.95 8.32
C VAL A 22 28.57 51.57 7.53
N ARG A 23 28.38 52.80 7.02
CA ARG A 23 29.42 53.52 6.30
C ARG A 23 29.84 54.75 7.12
N VAL A 24 31.08 54.75 7.57
CA VAL A 24 31.69 55.88 8.24
C VAL A 24 32.99 56.21 7.51
N PRO A 25 33.07 57.38 6.90
CA PRO A 25 34.30 57.82 6.18
C PRO A 25 35.34 58.27 7.20
N SER A 26 36.15 57.36 7.70
CA SER A 26 37.33 57.64 8.55
C SER A 26 38.42 56.62 8.24
N GLN A 27 39.71 57.02 8.34
CA GLN A 27 40.83 56.15 8.11
C GLN A 27 41.70 55.98 9.38
N ASP A 28 41.06 56.16 10.53
CA ASP A 28 41.64 56.04 11.86
C ASP A 28 40.96 54.87 12.60
N GLU A 29 41.19 54.75 13.90
CA GLU A 29 40.61 53.68 14.77
C GLU A 29 39.09 53.68 14.73
N ILE A 30 38.45 54.79 14.36
CA ILE A 30 36.99 54.89 14.16
C ILE A 30 36.59 54.23 12.84
N GLY A 31 37.42 54.27 11.82
CA GLY A 31 37.25 53.52 10.57
C GLY A 31 37.32 52.03 10.79
N ASP A 32 38.31 51.56 11.55
CA ASP A 32 38.45 50.13 11.92
C ASP A 32 37.27 49.63 12.74
N LEU A 33 36.78 50.46 13.68
CA LEU A 33 35.60 50.15 14.44
C LEU A 33 34.33 50.06 13.57
N ALA A 34 34.20 51.00 12.62
CA ALA A 34 33.08 50.96 11.66
C ALA A 34 33.11 49.70 10.78
N GLN A 35 34.26 49.26 10.35
CA GLN A 35 34.45 48.02 9.60
C GLN A 35 34.05 46.76 10.45
N SER A 36 34.46 46.76 11.72
CA SER A 36 34.09 45.69 12.65
C SER A 36 32.59 45.63 12.90
N PHE A 37 31.91 46.77 13.01
CA PHE A 37 30.47 46.88 13.10
C PHE A 37 29.75 46.36 11.83
N GLU A 38 30.28 46.70 10.63
CA GLU A 38 29.70 46.21 9.37
C GLU A 38 29.84 44.70 9.25
N THR A 39 31.00 44.13 9.62
CA THR A 39 31.22 42.68 9.65
C THR A 39 30.24 41.99 10.62
N MET A 40 30.04 42.57 11.82
CA MET A 40 29.06 42.07 12.80
C MET A 40 27.65 42.13 12.25
N ARG A 41 27.26 43.24 11.63
CA ARG A 41 25.94 43.42 11.00
C ARG A 41 25.67 42.33 9.95
N GLN A 42 26.64 42.10 9.06
CA GLN A 42 26.55 41.06 8.04
C GLN A 42 26.45 39.68 8.64
N ALA A 43 27.20 39.38 9.68
CA ALA A 43 27.13 38.10 10.38
C ALA A 43 25.76 37.86 11.05
N ILE A 44 25.18 38.90 11.70
CA ILE A 44 23.87 38.85 12.30
C ILE A 44 22.80 38.66 11.21
N GLN A 45 22.84 39.44 10.13
CA GLN A 45 21.90 39.34 9.02
C GLN A 45 21.95 37.96 8.35
N ALA A 46 23.12 37.39 8.14
CA ALA A 46 23.27 36.03 7.61
C ALA A 46 22.68 34.99 8.56
N ARG A 47 22.95 35.10 9.87
CA ARG A 47 22.39 34.19 10.87
C ARG A 47 20.85 34.30 10.98
N GLU A 48 20.30 35.49 10.95
CA GLU A 48 18.85 35.71 10.96
C GLU A 48 18.20 35.11 9.70
N GLY A 49 18.83 35.32 8.53
CA GLY A 49 18.42 34.69 7.27
C GLY A 49 18.44 33.15 7.36
N GLU A 50 19.47 32.57 7.95
CA GLU A 50 19.57 31.12 8.15
C GLU A 50 18.53 30.59 9.15
N ILE A 51 18.34 31.28 10.26
CA ILE A 51 17.29 30.95 11.24
C ILE A 51 15.91 30.97 10.57
N ARG A 52 15.62 32.00 9.80
CA ARG A 52 14.36 32.13 9.06
C ARG A 52 14.19 31.01 8.03
N ARG A 53 15.27 30.67 7.31
CA ARG A 53 15.26 29.57 6.34
C ARG A 53 14.97 28.23 7.04
N LEU A 54 15.65 27.94 8.13
CA LEU A 54 15.42 26.71 8.92
C LEU A 54 14.04 26.65 9.55
N ALA A 55 13.46 27.79 9.92
CA ALA A 55 12.13 27.86 10.52
C ALA A 55 10.99 27.63 9.50
N TYR A 56 11.17 28.01 8.24
CA TYR A 56 10.10 28.09 7.26
C TYR A 56 10.32 27.31 5.95
N GLN A 57 11.50 26.74 5.73
CA GLN A 57 11.83 25.98 4.53
C GLN A 57 12.32 24.57 4.87
N ASP A 58 12.01 23.62 3.99
CA ASP A 58 12.57 22.27 4.03
C ASP A 58 14.01 22.30 3.50
N ALA A 59 14.95 21.82 4.29
CA ALA A 59 16.39 21.89 3.99
C ALA A 59 16.81 21.04 2.77
N LEU A 60 16.01 20.04 2.36
CA LEU A 60 16.33 19.16 1.26
C LEU A 60 15.84 19.70 -0.09
N THR A 61 14.62 20.24 -0.13
CA THR A 61 13.93 20.64 -1.37
C THR A 61 13.82 22.14 -1.54
N ASP A 62 14.22 22.94 -0.53
CA ASP A 62 14.05 24.41 -0.46
C ASP A 62 12.58 24.86 -0.65
N LEU A 63 11.62 23.93 -0.50
CA LEU A 63 10.20 24.22 -0.48
C LEU A 63 9.79 24.80 0.88
N PRO A 64 8.66 25.53 0.97
CA PRO A 64 8.00 25.78 2.24
C PRO A 64 7.86 24.51 3.09
N ASN A 65 8.19 24.59 4.36
CA ASN A 65 7.96 23.50 5.31
C ASN A 65 6.53 23.55 5.86
N ARG A 66 6.18 22.62 6.78
CA ARG A 66 4.86 22.50 7.41
C ARG A 66 4.40 23.81 8.06
N GLU A 67 5.30 24.54 8.73
CA GLU A 67 4.95 25.79 9.43
C GLU A 67 4.63 26.92 8.45
N GLN A 68 5.44 27.07 7.41
CA GLN A 68 5.16 28.06 6.36
C GLN A 68 3.87 27.74 5.62
N PHE A 69 3.63 26.47 5.30
CA PHE A 69 2.40 26.03 4.64
C PHE A 69 1.15 26.34 5.48
N ARG A 70 1.20 26.05 6.79
CA ARG A 70 0.09 26.38 7.71
C ARG A 70 -0.14 27.90 7.78
N HIS A 71 0.90 28.69 7.78
CA HIS A 71 0.81 30.15 7.76
C HIS A 71 0.10 30.63 6.48
N ASP A 72 0.53 30.14 5.31
CA ASP A 72 -0.02 30.52 4.01
C ASP A 72 -1.48 30.07 3.87
N LEU A 73 -1.82 28.89 4.38
CA LEU A 73 -3.18 28.38 4.42
C LEU A 73 -4.10 29.25 5.30
N ARG A 74 -3.63 29.66 6.48
CA ARG A 74 -4.39 30.60 7.34
C ARG A 74 -4.66 31.91 6.61
N GLN A 75 -3.68 32.45 5.90
CA GLN A 75 -3.87 33.67 5.09
C GLN A 75 -4.89 33.47 3.96
N ALA A 76 -4.88 32.32 3.30
CA ALA A 76 -5.86 32.01 2.26
C ALA A 76 -7.29 31.90 2.84
N ILE A 77 -7.44 31.29 4.02
CA ILE A 77 -8.73 31.22 4.73
C ILE A 77 -9.23 32.62 5.17
N GLU A 78 -8.34 33.48 5.68
CA GLU A 78 -8.72 34.85 6.04
C GLU A 78 -9.17 35.67 4.82
N ARG A 79 -8.54 35.46 3.65
CA ARG A 79 -9.01 36.04 2.37
C ARG A 79 -10.38 35.51 1.97
N HIS A 80 -10.66 34.23 2.24
CA HIS A 80 -11.99 33.69 2.03
C HIS A 80 -13.03 34.42 2.92
N LYS A 81 -12.74 34.58 4.19
CA LYS A 81 -13.64 35.27 5.14
C LYS A 81 -13.91 36.73 4.75
N SER A 82 -12.91 37.42 4.21
CA SER A 82 -13.00 38.84 3.83
C SER A 82 -13.55 39.09 2.42
N GLU A 83 -13.22 38.25 1.47
CA GLU A 83 -13.45 38.45 0.03
C GLU A 83 -14.30 37.33 -0.61
N GLY A 84 -14.66 36.28 0.13
CA GLY A 84 -15.41 35.13 -0.38
C GLY A 84 -14.65 34.24 -1.34
N GLN A 85 -13.32 34.38 -1.43
CA GLN A 85 -12.50 33.60 -2.36
C GLN A 85 -12.25 32.17 -1.84
N PRO A 86 -12.65 31.10 -2.58
CA PRO A 86 -12.41 29.75 -2.14
C PRO A 86 -10.91 29.40 -2.19
N CYS A 87 -10.50 28.39 -1.45
CA CYS A 87 -9.17 27.80 -1.60
C CYS A 87 -9.23 26.30 -1.40
N ALA A 88 -8.26 25.58 -1.95
CA ALA A 88 -8.16 24.13 -1.81
C ALA A 88 -6.78 23.72 -1.31
N VAL A 89 -6.74 22.64 -0.53
CA VAL A 89 -5.54 21.98 -0.05
C VAL A 89 -5.50 20.59 -0.67
N LEU A 90 -4.37 20.24 -1.28
CA LEU A 90 -4.06 18.89 -1.71
C LEU A 90 -2.94 18.35 -0.82
N LEU A 91 -3.12 17.18 -0.24
CA LEU A 91 -2.05 16.42 0.40
C LEU A 91 -1.68 15.23 -0.47
N LEU A 92 -0.39 15.01 -0.61
CA LEU A 92 0.18 13.95 -1.42
C LEU A 92 1.15 13.13 -0.57
N ASP A 93 1.08 11.83 -0.72
CA ASP A 93 2.05 10.89 -0.14
C ASP A 93 2.50 9.92 -1.25
N MET A 94 3.82 9.77 -1.44
CA MET A 94 4.36 8.95 -2.52
C MET A 94 4.28 7.46 -2.18
N ASP A 95 3.88 6.69 -3.17
CA ASP A 95 3.81 5.24 -3.03
C ASP A 95 5.22 4.63 -3.10
N ARG A 96 5.50 3.67 -2.21
CA ARG A 96 6.74 2.89 -2.20
C ARG A 96 8.04 3.70 -2.05
N PHE A 97 8.00 4.96 -1.61
CA PHE A 97 9.22 5.75 -1.44
C PHE A 97 10.19 5.13 -0.42
N LYS A 98 9.67 4.52 0.64
CA LYS A 98 10.50 3.76 1.58
C LYS A 98 11.30 2.67 0.87
N HIS A 99 10.69 1.95 -0.06
CA HIS A 99 11.38 0.92 -0.85
C HIS A 99 12.54 1.50 -1.68
N VAL A 100 12.36 2.69 -2.26
CA VAL A 100 13.46 3.40 -2.96
C VAL A 100 14.63 3.66 -2.01
N ASN A 101 14.37 4.10 -0.78
CA ASN A 101 15.40 4.31 0.23
C ASN A 101 16.09 3.00 0.64
N ASP A 102 15.33 1.93 0.82
CA ASP A 102 15.82 0.64 1.28
C ASP A 102 16.71 -0.05 0.22
N VAL A 103 16.39 0.11 -1.07
CA VAL A 103 17.12 -0.50 -2.19
C VAL A 103 18.29 0.35 -2.69
N LEU A 104 18.07 1.67 -2.85
CA LEU A 104 19.04 2.58 -3.49
C LEU A 104 19.72 3.52 -2.49
N GLY A 105 19.34 3.45 -1.23
CA GLY A 105 19.88 4.24 -0.13
C GLY A 105 19.30 5.65 -0.02
N HIS A 106 19.34 6.21 1.19
CA HIS A 106 18.75 7.52 1.51
C HIS A 106 19.27 8.68 0.65
N ARG A 107 20.56 8.65 0.23
CA ARG A 107 21.11 9.68 -0.66
C ARG A 107 20.45 9.70 -2.04
N PHE A 108 20.06 8.52 -2.51
CA PHE A 108 19.32 8.42 -3.77
C PHE A 108 17.87 8.88 -3.58
N GLY A 109 17.22 8.48 -2.50
CA GLY A 109 15.89 8.96 -2.13
C GLY A 109 15.81 10.48 -2.00
N ASP A 110 16.83 11.12 -1.42
CA ASP A 110 16.94 12.58 -1.36
C ASP A 110 16.93 13.24 -2.75
N ARG A 111 17.59 12.62 -3.72
CA ARG A 111 17.60 13.10 -5.12
C ARG A 111 16.25 12.88 -5.80
N VAL A 112 15.59 11.77 -5.50
CA VAL A 112 14.22 11.50 -5.96
C VAL A 112 13.25 12.56 -5.43
N LEU A 113 13.32 12.89 -4.14
CA LEU A 113 12.49 13.94 -3.53
C LEU A 113 12.69 15.31 -4.19
N ARG A 114 13.93 15.68 -4.51
CA ARG A 114 14.20 16.92 -5.25
C ARG A 114 13.62 16.88 -6.66
N ALA A 115 13.79 15.76 -7.37
CA ALA A 115 13.26 15.59 -8.72
C ALA A 115 11.72 15.64 -8.74
N VAL A 116 11.06 15.05 -7.74
CA VAL A 116 9.61 15.15 -7.55
C VAL A 116 9.19 16.58 -7.28
N ALA A 117 9.85 17.28 -6.37
CA ALA A 117 9.56 18.68 -6.05
C ALA A 117 9.66 19.59 -7.30
N ASP A 118 10.72 19.43 -8.09
CA ASP A 118 10.92 20.19 -9.32
C ASP A 118 9.84 19.86 -10.37
N ARG A 119 9.50 18.59 -10.53
CA ARG A 119 8.48 18.12 -11.46
C ARG A 119 7.09 18.64 -11.08
N LEU A 120 6.69 18.53 -9.81
CA LEU A 120 5.42 19.06 -9.33
C LEU A 120 5.30 20.56 -9.52
N ARG A 121 6.40 21.30 -9.28
CA ARG A 121 6.44 22.74 -9.49
C ARG A 121 6.28 23.12 -10.97
N ALA A 122 6.93 22.40 -11.87
CA ALA A 122 6.92 22.68 -13.29
C ALA A 122 5.60 22.24 -13.96
N ASP A 123 5.18 21.01 -13.72
CA ASP A 123 4.12 20.36 -14.51
C ASP A 123 2.73 20.51 -13.89
N ALA A 124 2.61 20.36 -12.57
CA ALA A 124 1.32 20.35 -11.93
C ALA A 124 0.81 21.76 -11.58
N LEU A 125 1.68 22.64 -11.11
CA LEU A 125 1.26 23.96 -10.62
C LEU A 125 1.29 25.05 -11.70
N SER A 126 2.17 24.96 -12.70
CA SER A 126 2.26 25.95 -13.79
C SER A 126 2.26 27.42 -13.30
N GLY A 127 2.88 27.68 -12.15
CA GLY A 127 2.92 29.00 -11.51
C GLY A 127 1.72 29.38 -10.66
N HIS A 128 0.73 28.52 -10.49
CA HIS A 128 -0.46 28.76 -9.67
C HIS A 128 -0.46 27.81 -8.45
N GLY A 129 -0.34 28.37 -7.26
CA GLY A 129 -0.35 27.61 -6.01
C GLY A 129 0.99 27.57 -5.28
N ILE A 130 0.98 27.07 -4.07
CA ILE A 130 2.13 26.95 -3.18
C ILE A 130 2.38 25.46 -2.96
N LEU A 131 3.54 24.98 -3.38
CA LEU A 131 4.01 23.63 -3.09
C LEU A 131 4.85 23.67 -1.82
N ALA A 132 4.60 22.75 -0.91
CA ALA A 132 5.35 22.56 0.33
C ALA A 132 5.73 21.08 0.50
N ARG A 133 6.78 20.82 1.27
CA ARG A 133 7.10 19.49 1.78
C ARG A 133 6.87 19.46 3.28
N LEU A 134 5.99 18.57 3.73
CA LEU A 134 5.55 18.52 5.13
C LEU A 134 6.47 17.64 5.99
N SER A 135 6.82 16.47 5.51
CA SER A 135 7.73 15.52 6.15
C SER A 135 8.01 14.35 5.18
N GLY A 136 9.10 13.62 5.37
CA GLY A 136 9.38 12.39 4.64
C GLY A 136 9.10 12.48 3.13
N ASP A 137 8.11 11.74 2.66
CA ASP A 137 7.58 11.67 1.29
C ASP A 137 6.23 12.40 1.11
N GLU A 138 5.81 13.17 2.12
CA GLU A 138 4.58 13.95 2.09
C GLU A 138 4.79 15.35 1.51
N PHE A 139 4.01 15.70 0.49
CA PHE A 139 3.93 17.04 -0.08
C PHE A 139 2.54 17.64 0.10
N ALA A 140 2.46 18.96 0.11
CA ALA A 140 1.21 19.70 0.17
C ALA A 140 1.16 20.77 -0.92
N ILE A 141 -0.03 20.98 -1.47
CA ILE A 141 -0.29 22.06 -2.43
C ILE A 141 -1.44 22.92 -1.91
N LEU A 142 -1.20 24.20 -1.76
CA LEU A 142 -2.25 25.19 -1.51
C LEU A 142 -2.62 25.88 -2.82
N LEU A 143 -3.89 25.85 -3.16
CA LEU A 143 -4.47 26.48 -4.33
C LEU A 143 -5.38 27.64 -3.91
N PRO A 144 -4.92 28.90 -3.94
CA PRO A 144 -5.77 30.05 -3.71
C PRO A 144 -6.79 30.22 -4.84
N ARG A 145 -7.95 30.77 -4.54
CA ARG A 145 -9.03 31.07 -5.51
C ARG A 145 -9.49 29.86 -6.34
N THR A 146 -9.50 28.68 -5.70
CA THR A 146 -9.74 27.41 -6.38
C THR A 146 -10.88 26.67 -5.69
N ASP A 147 -11.86 26.24 -6.46
CA ASP A 147 -12.95 25.37 -6.02
C ASP A 147 -12.59 23.87 -6.17
N ALA A 148 -13.52 23.01 -5.77
CA ALA A 148 -13.31 21.54 -5.80
C ALA A 148 -13.10 20.99 -7.22
N SER A 149 -13.73 21.57 -8.24
CA SER A 149 -13.56 21.12 -9.63
C SER A 149 -12.17 21.44 -10.15
N MET A 150 -11.74 22.69 -9.98
CA MET A 150 -10.40 23.12 -10.36
C MET A 150 -9.30 22.38 -9.57
N ALA A 151 -9.57 22.07 -8.29
CA ALA A 151 -8.64 21.32 -7.47
C ALA A 151 -8.46 19.88 -7.98
N LYS A 152 -9.53 19.24 -8.47
CA LYS A 152 -9.45 17.93 -9.15
C LYS A 152 -8.62 17.97 -10.41
N ASP A 153 -8.73 19.04 -11.22
CA ASP A 153 -7.93 19.19 -12.43
C ASP A 153 -6.43 19.30 -12.10
N VAL A 154 -6.09 20.03 -11.02
CA VAL A 154 -4.70 20.09 -10.54
C VAL A 154 -4.23 18.72 -10.05
N ALA A 155 -5.05 18.02 -9.28
CA ALA A 155 -4.73 16.67 -8.81
C ALA A 155 -4.54 15.69 -9.98
N GLY A 156 -5.34 15.81 -11.05
CA GLY A 156 -5.14 15.05 -12.29
C GLY A 156 -3.77 15.32 -12.92
N ARG A 157 -3.32 16.59 -12.99
CA ARG A 157 -1.97 16.91 -13.46
C ARG A 157 -0.88 16.36 -12.56
N VAL A 158 -1.11 16.37 -11.23
CA VAL A 158 -0.20 15.72 -10.28
C VAL A 158 -0.07 14.23 -10.61
N GLN A 159 -1.17 13.50 -10.78
CA GLN A 159 -1.15 12.08 -11.14
C GLN A 159 -0.40 11.84 -12.47
N MET A 160 -0.72 12.60 -13.50
CA MET A 160 -0.03 12.51 -14.80
C MET A 160 1.48 12.78 -14.68
N SER A 161 1.90 13.61 -13.72
CA SER A 161 3.33 13.85 -13.50
C SER A 161 4.03 12.62 -12.92
N PHE A 162 3.34 11.77 -12.16
CA PHE A 162 3.87 10.52 -11.61
C PHE A 162 3.83 9.36 -12.62
N GLU A 163 2.99 9.40 -13.65
CA GLU A 163 2.99 8.37 -14.72
C GLU A 163 4.31 8.30 -15.50
N ARG A 164 5.09 9.36 -15.48
CA ARG A 164 6.42 9.39 -16.11
C ARG A 164 7.51 8.99 -15.12
N PRO A 165 8.27 7.92 -15.39
CA PRO A 165 9.36 7.49 -14.53
C PRO A 165 10.37 8.60 -14.23
N ILE A 166 10.95 8.55 -13.05
CA ILE A 166 12.06 9.46 -12.66
C ILE A 166 13.37 8.80 -13.05
N LYS A 167 14.10 9.43 -13.98
CA LYS A 167 15.43 8.98 -14.39
C LYS A 167 16.50 9.76 -13.66
N LEU A 168 17.32 9.07 -12.88
CA LEU A 168 18.46 9.63 -12.17
C LEU A 168 19.68 8.72 -12.39
N ASP A 169 20.67 9.22 -13.08
CA ASP A 169 21.84 8.46 -13.57
C ASP A 169 21.39 7.22 -14.38
N ASP A 170 21.86 6.03 -14.00
CA ASP A 170 21.52 4.76 -14.66
C ASP A 170 20.25 4.10 -14.09
N HIS A 171 19.57 4.75 -13.13
CA HIS A 171 18.38 4.21 -12.49
C HIS A 171 17.10 4.91 -12.99
N THR A 172 16.06 4.10 -13.18
CA THR A 172 14.72 4.57 -13.50
C THR A 172 13.81 4.12 -12.37
N VAL A 173 13.06 5.05 -11.76
CA VAL A 173 12.16 4.78 -10.64
C VAL A 173 10.74 5.17 -11.04
N ASP A 174 9.84 4.22 -10.89
CA ASP A 174 8.40 4.43 -11.03
C ASP A 174 7.80 4.67 -9.65
N LEU A 175 7.07 5.76 -9.52
CA LEU A 175 6.41 6.16 -8.27
C LEU A 175 4.97 6.56 -8.57
N GLY A 176 4.06 6.14 -7.69
CA GLY A 176 2.72 6.66 -7.61
C GLY A 176 2.58 7.69 -6.50
N ALA A 177 1.41 8.28 -6.37
CA ALA A 177 1.05 9.11 -5.24
C ALA A 177 -0.46 9.01 -4.94
N GLY A 178 -0.81 8.88 -3.66
CA GLY A 178 -2.17 9.11 -3.20
C GLY A 178 -2.40 10.60 -2.96
N VAL A 179 -3.47 11.16 -3.50
CA VAL A 179 -3.82 12.59 -3.38
C VAL A 179 -5.15 12.78 -2.70
N GLY A 180 -5.16 13.50 -1.57
CA GLY A 180 -6.37 13.91 -0.86
C GLY A 180 -6.64 15.39 -1.03
N ILE A 181 -7.89 15.77 -1.28
CA ILE A 181 -8.33 17.16 -1.52
C ILE A 181 -9.30 17.60 -0.45
N ALA A 182 -9.05 18.76 0.17
CA ALA A 182 -10.01 19.47 1.01
C ALA A 182 -10.15 20.93 0.56
N CYS A 183 -11.39 21.44 0.53
CA CYS A 183 -11.74 22.77 0.01
C CYS A 183 -12.32 23.65 1.09
N CYS A 184 -11.96 24.94 1.09
CA CYS A 184 -12.55 26.00 1.90
C CYS A 184 -13.55 26.80 1.04
N PRO A 185 -14.78 27.03 1.49
CA PRO A 185 -15.33 26.78 2.84
C PRO A 185 -15.95 25.38 3.03
N GLU A 186 -16.16 24.62 1.98
CA GLU A 186 -16.98 23.40 1.91
C GLU A 186 -16.56 22.34 2.95
N HIS A 187 -15.24 22.19 3.13
CA HIS A 187 -14.64 21.23 4.05
C HIS A 187 -14.00 21.89 5.27
N GLY A 188 -14.29 23.13 5.60
CA GLY A 188 -13.86 23.81 6.83
C GLY A 188 -13.33 25.21 6.62
N LEU A 189 -13.25 25.93 7.76
CA LEU A 189 -12.82 27.34 7.85
C LEU A 189 -11.59 27.52 8.76
N GLU A 190 -10.91 26.41 9.09
CA GLU A 190 -9.70 26.40 9.90
C GLU A 190 -8.61 25.56 9.23
N ALA A 191 -7.36 26.01 9.35
CA ALA A 191 -6.24 25.37 8.67
C ALA A 191 -6.03 23.92 9.11
N ASP A 192 -6.12 23.65 10.41
CA ASP A 192 -5.91 22.31 10.96
C ASP A 192 -7.05 21.36 10.56
N THR A 193 -8.27 21.85 10.47
CA THR A 193 -9.42 21.09 9.98
C THR A 193 -9.26 20.71 8.50
N LEU A 194 -8.84 21.66 7.64
CA LEU A 194 -8.64 21.38 6.22
C LEU A 194 -7.48 20.42 5.99
N LEU A 195 -6.38 20.55 6.74
CA LEU A 195 -5.26 19.61 6.67
C LEU A 195 -5.67 18.20 7.09
N SER A 196 -6.35 18.07 8.23
CA SER A 196 -6.84 16.75 8.70
C SER A 196 -7.79 16.11 7.70
N ARG A 197 -8.72 16.88 7.10
CA ARG A 197 -9.66 16.37 6.09
C ARG A 197 -8.98 16.00 4.78
N ALA A 198 -7.97 16.74 4.36
CA ALA A 198 -7.16 16.36 3.21
C ALA A 198 -6.36 15.09 3.48
N GLU A 199 -5.85 14.89 4.71
CA GLU A 199 -5.14 13.69 5.13
C GLU A 199 -6.06 12.44 5.11
N VAL A 200 -7.27 12.56 5.65
CA VAL A 200 -8.30 11.51 5.59
C VAL A 200 -8.61 11.13 4.13
N ALA A 201 -8.75 12.12 3.26
CA ALA A 201 -9.00 11.88 1.84
C ALA A 201 -7.79 11.24 1.11
N MET A 202 -6.58 11.67 1.43
CA MET A 202 -5.33 11.09 0.90
C MET A 202 -5.19 9.62 1.31
N TYR A 203 -5.47 9.32 2.56
CA TYR A 203 -5.48 7.95 3.05
C TYR A 203 -6.51 7.07 2.32
N ALA A 204 -7.73 7.60 2.11
CA ALA A 204 -8.75 6.90 1.33
C ALA A 204 -8.32 6.68 -0.13
N ALA A 205 -7.62 7.65 -0.74
CA ALA A 205 -7.08 7.51 -2.10
C ALA A 205 -6.08 6.34 -2.20
N LYS A 206 -5.22 6.19 -1.21
CA LYS A 206 -4.26 5.07 -1.14
C LYS A 206 -4.94 3.73 -0.93
N GLN A 207 -5.87 3.64 0.02
CA GLN A 207 -6.60 2.39 0.29
C GLN A 207 -7.40 1.88 -0.91
N GLN A 208 -8.06 2.79 -1.62
CA GLN A 208 -8.93 2.46 -2.76
C GLN A 208 -8.15 2.36 -4.07
N GLN A 209 -6.85 2.62 -4.07
CA GLN A 209 -6.03 2.76 -5.28
C GLN A 209 -6.65 3.72 -6.30
N ALA A 210 -7.39 4.71 -5.80
CA ALA A 210 -8.16 5.64 -6.61
C ALA A 210 -7.34 6.82 -7.15
N GLY A 211 -6.05 6.88 -6.79
CA GLY A 211 -5.15 7.98 -7.13
C GLY A 211 -5.53 9.29 -6.42
N THR A 212 -6.75 9.77 -6.58
CA THR A 212 -7.23 11.06 -6.02
C THR A 212 -8.61 10.91 -5.40
N VAL A 213 -8.77 11.43 -4.16
CA VAL A 213 -10.06 11.48 -3.45
C VAL A 213 -10.30 12.89 -2.93
N VAL A 214 -11.52 13.41 -3.12
CA VAL A 214 -11.98 14.63 -2.46
C VAL A 214 -12.62 14.23 -1.14
N TYR A 215 -12.28 14.95 -0.08
CA TYR A 215 -12.90 14.73 1.22
C TYR A 215 -14.43 14.84 1.13
N HIS A 216 -15.10 14.00 1.86
CA HIS A 216 -16.53 14.10 2.19
C HIS A 216 -16.75 13.51 3.59
N PRO A 217 -17.79 13.94 4.34
CA PRO A 217 -18.00 13.52 5.74
C PRO A 217 -18.11 11.99 5.94
N GLY A 218 -18.49 11.24 4.90
CA GLY A 218 -18.50 9.77 4.95
C GLY A 218 -17.12 9.12 5.13
N LEU A 219 -16.03 9.87 4.89
CA LEU A 219 -14.67 9.39 5.11
C LEU A 219 -14.25 9.48 6.59
N ASP A 220 -14.82 10.40 7.36
CA ASP A 220 -14.54 10.52 8.81
C ASP A 220 -15.06 9.31 9.59
N SER A 221 -16.25 8.83 9.22
CA SER A 221 -16.82 7.63 9.84
C SER A 221 -15.92 6.40 9.63
N THR A 222 -15.25 6.32 8.47
CA THR A 222 -14.31 5.26 8.18
C THR A 222 -13.07 5.34 9.08
N SER A 223 -12.61 6.51 9.47
CA SER A 223 -11.43 6.72 10.31
C SER A 223 -11.71 6.43 11.80
N GLU A 224 -12.83 6.90 12.35
CA GLU A 224 -13.25 6.61 13.73
C GLU A 224 -13.72 5.15 13.87
N GLU A 225 -14.47 4.64 12.89
CA GLU A 225 -14.84 3.23 12.81
C GLU A 225 -13.61 2.32 12.78
N SER A 226 -12.51 2.75 12.17
CA SER A 226 -11.29 1.97 12.03
C SER A 226 -10.56 1.76 13.35
N LEU A 227 -10.45 2.81 14.18
CA LEU A 227 -9.84 2.70 15.50
C LEU A 227 -10.70 1.82 16.43
N THR A 228 -12.01 1.98 16.36
CA THR A 228 -12.97 1.14 17.10
C THR A 228 -12.91 -0.29 16.60
N LEU A 229 -12.87 -0.49 15.29
CA LEU A 229 -12.81 -1.81 14.65
C LEU A 229 -11.56 -2.60 15.05
N LEU A 230 -10.40 -1.96 15.20
CA LEU A 230 -9.19 -2.63 15.66
C LEU A 230 -9.31 -3.09 17.12
N SER A 231 -9.91 -2.27 17.98
CA SER A 231 -10.16 -2.65 19.37
C SER A 231 -11.16 -3.81 19.46
N GLU A 232 -12.22 -3.75 18.66
CA GLU A 232 -13.22 -4.81 18.51
C GLU A 232 -12.60 -6.08 17.91
N LEU A 233 -11.71 -5.97 16.92
CA LEU A 233 -11.01 -7.10 16.31
C LEU A 233 -10.09 -7.82 17.29
N ARG A 234 -9.40 -7.08 18.16
CA ARG A 234 -8.61 -7.68 19.25
C ARG A 234 -9.49 -8.49 20.18
N TYR A 235 -10.63 -7.93 20.57
CA TYR A 235 -11.63 -8.63 21.39
C TYR A 235 -12.18 -9.87 20.66
N ALA A 236 -12.41 -9.77 19.35
CA ALA A 236 -12.98 -10.84 18.53
C ALA A 236 -12.11 -12.10 18.47
N VAL A 237 -10.78 -11.95 18.49
CA VAL A 237 -9.83 -13.09 18.51
C VAL A 237 -10.02 -13.93 19.78
N ASP A 238 -10.21 -13.28 20.93
CA ASP A 238 -10.30 -13.94 22.25
C ASP A 238 -11.73 -14.43 22.56
N HIS A 239 -12.75 -13.97 21.81
CA HIS A 239 -14.17 -14.19 22.13
C HIS A 239 -14.93 -14.93 21.01
N GLU A 240 -14.24 -15.75 20.24
CA GLU A 240 -14.84 -16.64 19.22
C GLU A 240 -15.74 -15.90 18.20
N GLN A 241 -15.43 -14.63 17.86
CA GLN A 241 -16.16 -13.91 16.83
C GLN A 241 -15.55 -14.11 15.44
N LEU A 242 -14.33 -14.64 15.37
CA LEU A 242 -13.72 -15.01 14.10
C LEU A 242 -14.13 -16.43 13.69
N ARG A 243 -14.36 -16.61 12.39
CA ARG A 243 -14.74 -17.90 11.80
C ARG A 243 -13.78 -18.26 10.68
N LEU A 244 -13.44 -19.54 10.60
CA LEU A 244 -12.72 -20.11 9.47
C LEU A 244 -13.73 -20.50 8.39
N TYR A 245 -13.56 -19.92 7.21
CA TYR A 245 -14.25 -20.32 5.99
C TYR A 245 -13.27 -21.01 5.06
N LEU A 246 -13.77 -21.97 4.30
CA LEU A 246 -12.98 -22.69 3.30
C LEU A 246 -13.56 -22.45 1.91
N GLN A 247 -12.69 -22.12 0.95
CA GLN A 247 -13.07 -22.07 -0.46
C GLN A 247 -12.36 -23.21 -1.21
N PRO A 248 -13.12 -24.12 -1.85
CA PRO A 248 -12.53 -25.30 -2.45
C PRO A 248 -11.70 -24.99 -3.68
N LYS A 249 -10.58 -25.75 -3.83
CA LYS A 249 -9.77 -25.88 -5.04
C LYS A 249 -10.01 -27.24 -5.68
N ILE A 250 -10.17 -27.27 -6.99
CA ILE A 250 -10.37 -28.51 -7.76
C ILE A 250 -9.23 -28.73 -8.76
N SER A 251 -8.89 -29.98 -9.00
CA SER A 251 -8.04 -30.36 -10.11
C SER A 251 -8.80 -30.26 -11.44
N LEU A 252 -8.31 -29.52 -12.40
CA LEU A 252 -8.91 -29.43 -13.74
C LEU A 252 -8.80 -30.75 -14.51
N LYS A 253 -7.76 -31.54 -14.23
CA LYS A 253 -7.57 -32.85 -14.84
C LYS A 253 -8.55 -33.91 -14.38
N THR A 254 -8.86 -33.95 -13.07
CA THR A 254 -9.67 -35.02 -12.48
C THR A 254 -11.06 -34.55 -12.04
N GLY A 255 -11.29 -33.23 -11.93
CA GLY A 255 -12.48 -32.63 -11.37
C GLY A 255 -12.68 -32.88 -9.87
N LYS A 256 -11.71 -33.48 -9.18
CA LYS A 256 -11.76 -33.76 -7.74
C LYS A 256 -11.38 -32.54 -6.93
N VAL A 257 -11.95 -32.43 -5.74
CA VAL A 257 -11.50 -31.48 -4.71
C VAL A 257 -10.12 -31.93 -4.22
N ILE A 258 -9.15 -31.06 -4.22
CA ILE A 258 -7.74 -31.35 -3.87
C ILE A 258 -7.25 -30.52 -2.69
N GLY A 259 -7.96 -29.47 -2.33
CA GLY A 259 -7.66 -28.59 -1.23
C GLY A 259 -8.67 -27.48 -1.06
N ALA A 260 -8.36 -26.55 -0.21
CA ALA A 260 -9.16 -25.35 0.00
C ALA A 260 -8.29 -24.18 0.47
N GLU A 261 -8.72 -22.97 0.19
CA GLU A 261 -8.17 -21.75 0.78
C GLU A 261 -8.90 -21.42 2.08
N SER A 262 -8.12 -21.17 3.12
CA SER A 262 -8.59 -20.78 4.45
C SER A 262 -8.78 -19.27 4.51
N LEU A 263 -10.00 -18.84 4.76
CA LEU A 263 -10.39 -17.44 4.71
C LEU A 263 -11.01 -17.03 6.04
N VAL A 264 -10.52 -15.96 6.64
CA VAL A 264 -11.11 -15.40 7.86
C VAL A 264 -12.43 -14.71 7.55
N ARG A 265 -13.41 -14.87 8.43
CA ARG A 265 -14.65 -14.09 8.48
C ARG A 265 -14.86 -13.61 9.91
N TRP A 266 -15.42 -12.44 10.05
CA TRP A 266 -15.70 -11.88 11.36
C TRP A 266 -17.21 -11.73 11.56
N GLU A 267 -17.74 -12.52 12.46
CA GLU A 267 -19.14 -12.46 12.91
C GLU A 267 -19.25 -11.46 14.05
N HIS A 268 -19.42 -10.19 13.72
CA HIS A 268 -19.55 -9.14 14.72
C HIS A 268 -20.96 -9.15 15.31
N PRO A 269 -21.13 -9.06 16.65
CA PRO A 269 -22.44 -9.15 17.29
C PRO A 269 -23.44 -8.08 16.82
N ASP A 270 -22.96 -6.86 16.58
CA ASP A 270 -23.83 -5.73 16.19
C ASP A 270 -23.83 -5.45 14.68
N ARG A 271 -22.75 -5.83 13.95
CA ARG A 271 -22.56 -5.49 12.53
C ARG A 271 -22.82 -6.69 11.60
N GLY A 272 -23.08 -7.87 12.16
CA GLY A 272 -23.16 -9.11 11.38
C GLY A 272 -21.83 -9.50 10.76
N LEU A 273 -21.85 -10.08 9.57
CA LEU A 273 -20.65 -10.57 8.89
C LEU A 273 -19.83 -9.40 8.31
N VAL A 274 -18.70 -9.07 8.96
CA VAL A 274 -17.77 -8.04 8.51
C VAL A 274 -16.79 -8.64 7.48
N PRO A 275 -16.74 -8.11 6.25
CA PRO A 275 -15.85 -8.65 5.21
C PRO A 275 -14.37 -8.32 5.49
N PRO A 276 -13.42 -9.21 5.09
CA PRO A 276 -11.98 -9.05 5.33
C PRO A 276 -11.43 -7.71 4.85
N MET A 277 -11.89 -7.20 3.71
CA MET A 277 -11.48 -5.91 3.14
C MET A 277 -11.69 -4.72 4.09
N ARG A 278 -12.55 -4.85 5.11
CA ARG A 278 -12.78 -3.79 6.08
C ARG A 278 -11.80 -3.80 7.25
N PHE A 279 -11.23 -4.95 7.64
CA PHE A 279 -10.38 -5.04 8.84
C PHE A 279 -8.93 -5.50 8.55
N ILE A 280 -8.68 -6.27 7.49
CA ILE A 280 -7.32 -6.73 7.15
C ILE A 280 -6.34 -5.57 6.94
N PRO A 281 -6.67 -4.50 6.15
CA PRO A 281 -5.74 -3.39 5.94
C PRO A 281 -5.33 -2.70 7.26
N PHE A 282 -6.26 -2.57 8.22
CA PHE A 282 -5.96 -2.02 9.55
C PHE A 282 -5.10 -2.94 10.39
N ALA A 283 -5.38 -4.25 10.34
CA ALA A 283 -4.56 -5.24 11.02
C ALA A 283 -3.12 -5.21 10.48
N GLU A 284 -2.94 -5.03 9.17
CA GLU A 284 -1.62 -4.88 8.55
C GLU A 284 -0.90 -3.61 9.01
N GLN A 285 -1.55 -2.45 8.95
CA GLN A 285 -0.96 -1.18 9.34
C GLN A 285 -0.52 -1.14 10.80
N THR A 286 -1.34 -1.68 11.68
CA THR A 286 -1.06 -1.70 13.13
C THR A 286 -0.16 -2.83 13.57
N GLY A 287 0.17 -3.78 12.67
CA GLY A 287 0.93 -4.99 12.99
C GLY A 287 0.10 -6.08 13.68
N PHE A 288 -1.21 -5.85 13.89
CA PHE A 288 -2.10 -6.85 14.47
C PHE A 288 -2.34 -8.04 13.54
N ILE A 289 -2.03 -7.88 12.25
CA ILE A 289 -2.11 -8.95 11.25
C ILE A 289 -1.36 -10.21 11.69
N ARG A 290 -0.22 -10.09 12.39
CA ARG A 290 0.54 -11.24 12.91
C ARG A 290 -0.25 -12.09 13.91
N VAL A 291 -1.10 -11.46 14.72
CA VAL A 291 -1.98 -12.16 15.66
C VAL A 291 -3.07 -12.88 14.89
N LEU A 292 -3.63 -12.22 13.90
CA LEU A 292 -4.66 -12.78 13.03
C LEU A 292 -4.12 -13.96 12.19
N THR A 293 -2.93 -13.81 11.62
CA THR A 293 -2.24 -14.89 10.87
C THR A 293 -1.96 -16.10 11.78
N ALA A 294 -1.49 -15.88 13.00
CA ALA A 294 -1.27 -16.97 13.96
C ALA A 294 -2.58 -17.69 14.29
N TRP A 295 -3.66 -16.95 14.49
CA TRP A 295 -5.02 -17.52 14.68
C TRP A 295 -5.46 -18.32 13.44
N MET A 296 -5.27 -17.80 12.23
CA MET A 296 -5.59 -18.50 10.99
C MET A 296 -4.83 -19.81 10.83
N ILE A 297 -3.52 -19.78 11.11
CA ILE A 297 -2.67 -20.99 11.07
C ILE A 297 -3.16 -22.02 12.08
N GLU A 298 -3.46 -21.61 13.31
CA GLU A 298 -3.97 -22.48 14.37
C GLU A 298 -5.30 -23.17 13.96
N GLN A 299 -6.28 -22.40 13.44
CA GLN A 299 -7.56 -22.96 13.00
C GLN A 299 -7.39 -23.88 11.78
N THR A 300 -6.52 -23.50 10.85
CA THR A 300 -6.24 -24.30 9.64
C THR A 300 -5.54 -25.61 10.01
N ALA A 301 -4.58 -25.59 10.93
CA ALA A 301 -3.89 -26.78 11.41
C ALA A 301 -4.88 -27.74 12.10
N ARG A 302 -5.76 -27.23 12.97
CA ARG A 302 -6.82 -28.03 13.59
C ARG A 302 -7.69 -28.70 12.53
N MET A 303 -8.17 -27.94 11.53
CA MET A 303 -9.00 -28.47 10.44
C MET A 303 -8.26 -29.52 9.59
N SER A 304 -6.97 -29.29 9.27
CA SER A 304 -6.14 -30.27 8.55
C SER A 304 -6.02 -31.57 9.32
N SER A 305 -5.82 -31.52 10.65
CA SER A 305 -5.78 -32.70 11.51
C SER A 305 -7.13 -33.45 11.50
N GLU A 306 -8.27 -32.73 11.58
CA GLU A 306 -9.61 -33.31 11.51
C GLU A 306 -9.87 -34.01 10.17
N PHE A 307 -9.52 -33.40 9.04
CA PHE A 307 -9.65 -34.03 7.72
C PHE A 307 -8.77 -35.26 7.56
N THR A 308 -7.54 -35.23 8.09
CA THR A 308 -6.64 -36.37 8.08
C THR A 308 -7.19 -37.52 8.94
N ALA A 309 -7.71 -37.23 10.12
CA ALA A 309 -8.37 -38.23 11.01
C ALA A 309 -9.61 -38.83 10.37
N ALA A 310 -10.37 -38.07 9.57
CA ALA A 310 -11.51 -38.53 8.81
C ALA A 310 -11.13 -39.36 7.55
N GLY A 311 -9.84 -39.53 7.25
CA GLY A 311 -9.33 -40.27 6.09
C GLY A 311 -9.39 -39.50 4.78
N HIS A 312 -9.51 -38.18 4.83
CA HIS A 312 -9.59 -37.27 3.68
C HIS A 312 -8.52 -36.16 3.77
N PRO A 313 -7.22 -36.49 3.84
CA PRO A 313 -6.19 -35.47 3.88
C PRO A 313 -6.25 -34.60 2.62
N MET A 314 -6.18 -33.28 2.81
CA MET A 314 -6.17 -32.30 1.71
C MET A 314 -5.26 -31.12 2.04
N LYS A 315 -4.87 -30.40 1.01
CA LYS A 315 -4.06 -29.18 1.17
C LYS A 315 -4.95 -28.03 1.62
N LEU A 316 -4.53 -27.32 2.67
CA LEU A 316 -5.19 -26.09 3.13
C LEU A 316 -4.24 -24.92 3.01
N ALA A 317 -4.69 -23.88 2.34
CA ALA A 317 -3.88 -22.70 2.09
C ALA A 317 -4.20 -21.57 3.08
N VAL A 318 -3.17 -20.84 3.52
CA VAL A 318 -3.26 -19.68 4.42
C VAL A 318 -2.50 -18.51 3.83
N ASN A 319 -3.13 -17.35 3.77
CA ASN A 319 -2.53 -16.11 3.31
C ASN A 319 -1.54 -15.54 4.33
N LEU A 320 -0.37 -15.11 3.88
CA LEU A 320 0.63 -14.39 4.65
C LEU A 320 0.75 -12.93 4.17
N SER A 321 0.80 -12.00 5.11
CA SER A 321 1.08 -10.60 4.81
C SER A 321 2.59 -10.33 4.66
N THR A 322 2.94 -9.17 4.10
CA THR A 322 4.32 -8.67 4.08
C THR A 322 4.94 -8.65 5.49
N ARG A 323 4.15 -8.28 6.51
CA ARG A 323 4.65 -8.23 7.89
C ARG A 323 4.93 -9.60 8.49
N ASP A 324 4.24 -10.63 8.04
CA ASP A 324 4.49 -12.01 8.44
C ASP A 324 5.81 -12.50 7.84
N LEU A 325 6.07 -12.22 6.57
CA LEU A 325 7.34 -12.56 5.91
C LEU A 325 8.55 -11.89 6.57
N MET A 326 8.36 -10.69 7.14
CA MET A 326 9.41 -9.98 7.86
C MET A 326 9.59 -10.47 9.31
N ASP A 327 8.76 -11.39 9.79
CA ASP A 327 8.88 -11.99 11.12
C ASP A 327 9.80 -13.22 11.09
N GLN A 328 11.03 -13.06 11.58
CA GLN A 328 12.01 -14.15 11.64
C GLN A 328 11.61 -15.30 12.60
N GLU A 329 10.62 -15.06 13.48
CA GLU A 329 10.07 -16.06 14.38
C GLU A 329 8.90 -16.85 13.75
N LEU A 330 8.39 -16.43 12.60
CA LEU A 330 7.26 -17.10 11.93
C LEU A 330 7.49 -18.61 11.72
N PRO A 331 8.66 -19.07 11.20
CA PRO A 331 8.90 -20.52 11.03
C PRO A 331 8.83 -21.28 12.36
N HIS A 332 9.36 -20.73 13.44
CA HIS A 332 9.30 -21.37 14.74
C HIS A 332 7.89 -21.42 15.34
N LYS A 333 7.09 -20.36 15.16
CA LYS A 333 5.69 -20.33 15.57
C LYS A 333 4.87 -21.35 14.80
N LEU A 334 5.07 -21.43 13.49
CA LEU A 334 4.41 -22.41 12.63
C LEU A 334 4.75 -23.85 13.05
N ASP A 335 6.04 -24.16 13.27
CA ASP A 335 6.48 -25.48 13.71
C ASP A 335 5.79 -25.92 15.01
N LYS A 336 5.69 -25.01 15.99
CA LYS A 336 4.97 -25.28 17.24
C LYS A 336 3.50 -25.62 17.01
N ILE A 337 2.81 -24.86 16.17
CA ILE A 337 1.39 -25.07 15.88
C ILE A 337 1.19 -26.40 15.16
N LEU A 338 1.96 -26.67 14.10
CA LEU A 338 1.84 -27.91 13.34
C LEU A 338 2.16 -29.15 14.19
N SER A 339 3.20 -29.08 15.03
CA SER A 339 3.56 -30.13 15.98
C SER A 339 2.47 -30.36 17.03
N HIS A 340 1.85 -29.29 17.55
CA HIS A 340 0.76 -29.38 18.53
C HIS A 340 -0.45 -30.13 17.98
N HIS A 341 -0.83 -29.86 16.73
CA HIS A 341 -1.96 -30.51 16.06
C HIS A 341 -1.59 -31.80 15.31
N GLN A 342 -0.32 -32.21 15.35
CA GLN A 342 0.19 -33.39 14.62
C GLN A 342 -0.10 -33.35 13.11
N VAL A 343 0.05 -32.15 12.50
CA VAL A 343 -0.20 -31.92 11.09
C VAL A 343 1.06 -32.18 10.27
N ASP A 344 0.89 -32.91 9.17
CA ASP A 344 1.96 -33.02 8.16
C ASP A 344 2.17 -31.65 7.48
N PRO A 345 3.35 -31.04 7.59
CA PRO A 345 3.61 -29.74 6.96
C PRO A 345 3.27 -29.68 5.46
N SER A 346 3.37 -30.78 4.75
CA SER A 346 3.06 -30.84 3.31
C SER A 346 1.58 -30.62 2.96
N THR A 347 0.69 -30.68 3.96
CA THR A 347 -0.74 -30.38 3.80
C THR A 347 -1.06 -28.89 3.96
N ILE A 348 -0.10 -28.10 4.40
CA ILE A 348 -0.25 -26.64 4.56
C ILE A 348 0.42 -25.91 3.40
N VAL A 349 -0.31 -25.02 2.79
CA VAL A 349 0.17 -24.11 1.73
C VAL A 349 0.18 -22.69 2.29
N LEU A 350 1.27 -21.98 2.16
CA LEU A 350 1.34 -20.57 2.54
C LEU A 350 1.30 -19.72 1.28
N GLU A 351 0.29 -18.88 1.16
CA GLU A 351 0.07 -18.00 0.01
C GLU A 351 0.66 -16.62 0.29
N ILE A 352 1.43 -16.10 -0.64
CA ILE A 352 2.19 -14.87 -0.49
C ILE A 352 2.05 -14.07 -1.77
N THR A 353 1.58 -12.82 -1.67
CA THR A 353 1.46 -11.99 -2.85
C THR A 353 2.84 -11.63 -3.43
N GLU A 354 2.91 -11.49 -4.74
CA GLU A 354 4.11 -11.04 -5.45
C GLU A 354 4.69 -9.77 -4.82
N SER A 355 3.83 -8.79 -4.53
CA SER A 355 4.22 -7.52 -3.93
C SER A 355 4.82 -7.66 -2.53
N ALA A 356 4.34 -8.61 -1.73
CA ALA A 356 4.86 -8.86 -0.38
C ALA A 356 6.31 -9.37 -0.40
N ILE A 357 6.67 -10.16 -1.41
CA ILE A 357 8.05 -10.65 -1.60
C ILE A 357 8.97 -9.50 -2.03
N MET A 358 8.47 -8.57 -2.84
CA MET A 358 9.27 -7.50 -3.43
C MET A 358 9.51 -6.32 -2.49
N ASP A 359 8.86 -6.26 -1.34
CA ASP A 359 9.07 -5.22 -0.31
C ASP A 359 10.48 -5.31 0.33
N ASP A 360 10.91 -6.51 0.73
CA ASP A 360 12.30 -6.82 1.14
C ASP A 360 12.68 -8.23 0.64
N PRO A 361 13.16 -8.34 -0.62
CA PRO A 361 13.37 -9.62 -1.26
C PRO A 361 14.38 -10.55 -0.57
N GLN A 362 15.42 -9.98 0.05
CA GLN A 362 16.43 -10.80 0.73
C GLN A 362 15.89 -11.43 2.01
N ARG A 363 15.17 -10.63 2.79
CA ARG A 363 14.59 -11.08 4.05
C ARG A 363 13.42 -12.04 3.80
N ALA A 364 12.60 -11.75 2.79
CA ALA A 364 11.54 -12.65 2.35
C ALA A 364 12.12 -14.01 1.94
N LEU A 365 13.17 -14.04 1.09
CA LEU A 365 13.81 -15.28 0.66
C LEU A 365 14.31 -16.11 1.84
N GLN A 366 14.99 -15.52 2.82
CA GLN A 366 15.44 -16.22 4.02
C GLN A 366 14.31 -16.88 4.81
N THR A 367 13.19 -16.16 4.97
CA THR A 367 12.01 -16.69 5.67
C THR A 367 11.39 -17.84 4.86
N LEU A 368 11.24 -17.67 3.53
CA LEU A 368 10.67 -18.68 2.63
C LEU A 368 11.53 -19.95 2.58
N GLU A 369 12.86 -19.86 2.52
CA GLU A 369 13.77 -20.99 2.57
C GLU A 369 13.59 -21.80 3.88
N ARG A 370 13.46 -21.13 5.00
CA ARG A 370 13.22 -21.78 6.31
C ARG A 370 11.85 -22.48 6.35
N LEU A 371 10.79 -21.82 5.85
CA LEU A 371 9.45 -22.39 5.78
C LEU A 371 9.44 -23.61 4.84
N HIS A 372 10.03 -23.49 3.66
CA HIS A 372 10.13 -24.60 2.71
C HIS A 372 10.92 -25.81 3.27
N ALA A 373 12.00 -25.55 4.00
CA ALA A 373 12.79 -26.60 4.66
C ALA A 373 12.01 -27.39 5.74
N MET A 374 10.94 -26.81 6.29
CA MET A 374 10.01 -27.51 7.21
C MET A 374 9.06 -28.46 6.47
N GLY A 375 8.98 -28.38 5.13
CA GLY A 375 8.12 -29.21 4.29
C GLY A 375 6.76 -28.60 3.94
N VAL A 376 6.46 -27.38 4.40
CA VAL A 376 5.24 -26.65 3.98
C VAL A 376 5.35 -26.24 2.52
N LYS A 377 4.22 -26.12 1.85
CA LYS A 377 4.14 -25.69 0.46
C LYS A 377 4.02 -24.18 0.38
N LEU A 378 4.64 -23.58 -0.63
CA LEU A 378 4.65 -22.15 -0.84
C LEU A 378 4.00 -21.80 -2.17
N SER A 379 3.06 -20.85 -2.17
CA SER A 379 2.34 -20.39 -3.35
C SER A 379 2.50 -18.89 -3.53
N ILE A 380 2.75 -18.45 -4.78
CA ILE A 380 2.74 -17.02 -5.13
C ILE A 380 1.34 -16.65 -5.56
N ASP A 381 0.77 -15.67 -4.87
CA ASP A 381 -0.57 -15.15 -5.14
C ASP A 381 -0.56 -13.85 -5.95
N ASP A 382 -1.70 -13.53 -6.60
CA ASP A 382 -1.91 -12.34 -7.45
C ASP A 382 -0.86 -12.16 -8.55
N PHE A 383 -0.34 -13.27 -9.11
CA PHE A 383 0.75 -13.20 -10.10
C PHE A 383 0.32 -12.52 -11.40
N GLY A 384 1.16 -11.58 -11.84
CA GLY A 384 0.97 -10.79 -13.05
C GLY A 384 0.42 -9.39 -12.82
N THR A 385 0.01 -9.05 -11.61
CA THR A 385 -0.45 -7.70 -11.25
C THR A 385 0.70 -6.76 -10.84
N GLY A 386 1.90 -7.31 -10.59
CA GLY A 386 3.09 -6.61 -10.14
C GLY A 386 4.25 -6.63 -11.14
N TYR A 387 5.39 -6.08 -10.73
CA TYR A 387 6.65 -6.09 -11.49
C TYR A 387 7.50 -7.30 -11.09
N SER A 388 7.17 -8.49 -11.56
CA SER A 388 8.01 -9.68 -11.35
C SER A 388 9.28 -9.64 -12.17
N SER A 389 10.42 -9.70 -11.50
CA SER A 389 11.66 -10.13 -12.15
C SER A 389 11.66 -11.65 -12.26
N LEU A 390 11.54 -12.18 -13.47
CA LEU A 390 11.65 -13.64 -13.73
C LEU A 390 12.94 -14.25 -13.14
N ALA A 391 14.02 -13.46 -13.06
CA ALA A 391 15.25 -13.86 -12.41
C ALA A 391 15.09 -14.11 -10.91
N TYR A 392 14.13 -13.41 -10.29
CA TYR A 392 13.82 -13.58 -8.88
C TYR A 392 12.92 -14.78 -8.65
N LEU A 393 11.87 -14.92 -9.45
CA LEU A 393 10.94 -16.04 -9.39
C LEU A 393 11.68 -17.40 -9.45
N LYS A 394 12.67 -17.51 -10.32
CA LYS A 394 13.52 -18.72 -10.45
C LYS A 394 14.26 -19.10 -9.16
N ARG A 395 14.50 -18.14 -8.25
CA ARG A 395 15.27 -18.35 -7.00
C ARG A 395 14.38 -18.66 -5.81
N LEU A 396 13.09 -18.38 -5.90
CA LEU A 396 12.15 -18.60 -4.81
C LEU A 396 11.88 -20.11 -4.66
N PRO A 397 11.88 -20.64 -3.43
CA PRO A 397 11.56 -22.03 -3.14
C PRO A 397 10.03 -22.25 -3.11
N VAL A 398 9.36 -21.98 -4.22
CA VAL A 398 7.89 -22.05 -4.33
C VAL A 398 7.45 -23.30 -5.10
N ASP A 399 6.25 -23.79 -4.80
CA ASP A 399 5.65 -24.99 -5.38
C ASP A 399 4.49 -24.66 -6.32
N GLU A 400 3.84 -23.51 -6.12
CA GLU A 400 2.58 -23.16 -6.77
C GLU A 400 2.56 -21.69 -7.18
N LEU A 401 1.84 -21.40 -8.25
CA LEU A 401 1.60 -20.04 -8.74
C LEU A 401 0.11 -19.87 -9.01
N LYS A 402 -0.51 -18.79 -8.45
CA LYS A 402 -1.91 -18.46 -8.64
C LYS A 402 -2.04 -17.33 -9.65
N ILE A 403 -2.85 -17.53 -10.67
CA ILE A 403 -3.17 -16.50 -11.67
C ILE A 403 -4.28 -15.64 -11.12
N ASP A 404 -4.04 -14.33 -11.03
CA ASP A 404 -5.01 -13.37 -10.51
C ASP A 404 -6.33 -13.39 -11.30
N ARG A 405 -7.41 -13.24 -10.56
CA ARG A 405 -8.78 -13.27 -11.08
C ARG A 405 -9.04 -12.27 -12.20
N SER A 406 -8.37 -11.11 -12.21
CA SER A 406 -8.61 -10.08 -13.21
C SER A 406 -8.32 -10.58 -14.64
N PHE A 407 -7.29 -11.38 -14.82
CA PHE A 407 -6.98 -12.01 -16.11
C PHE A 407 -7.92 -13.17 -16.46
N VAL A 408 -8.33 -13.96 -15.47
CA VAL A 408 -9.19 -15.13 -15.67
C VAL A 408 -10.61 -14.72 -16.01
N MET A 409 -11.15 -13.67 -15.36
CA MET A 409 -12.52 -13.19 -15.60
C MET A 409 -12.71 -12.58 -17.00
N SER A 410 -11.69 -11.96 -17.55
CA SER A 410 -11.76 -11.26 -18.85
C SER A 410 -11.24 -12.08 -20.02
N MET A 411 -10.55 -13.22 -19.80
CA MET A 411 -9.90 -14.01 -20.85
C MET A 411 -10.83 -14.56 -21.95
N GLU A 412 -12.15 -14.61 -21.72
CA GLU A 412 -13.13 -15.04 -22.72
C GLU A 412 -13.42 -13.95 -23.74
N SER A 413 -13.38 -12.68 -23.32
CA SER A 413 -13.70 -11.50 -24.14
C SER A 413 -12.46 -10.74 -24.58
N ASP A 414 -11.33 -10.87 -23.86
CA ASP A 414 -10.07 -10.21 -24.17
C ASP A 414 -8.99 -11.24 -24.56
N LEU A 415 -8.56 -11.15 -25.82
CA LEU A 415 -7.47 -12.01 -26.33
C LEU A 415 -6.11 -11.73 -25.70
N GLN A 416 -5.89 -10.54 -25.16
CA GLN A 416 -4.62 -10.23 -24.47
C GLN A 416 -4.56 -10.95 -23.14
N ASP A 417 -5.65 -10.93 -22.36
CA ASP A 417 -5.73 -11.63 -21.09
C ASP A 417 -5.63 -13.15 -21.29
N ALA A 418 -6.28 -13.70 -22.31
CA ALA A 418 -6.12 -15.11 -22.68
C ALA A 418 -4.66 -15.48 -23.00
N LYS A 419 -3.90 -14.58 -23.65
CA LYS A 419 -2.46 -14.79 -23.93
C LYS A 419 -1.63 -14.69 -22.65
N ILE A 420 -1.97 -13.76 -21.76
CA ILE A 420 -1.29 -13.62 -20.46
C ILE A 420 -1.49 -14.90 -19.65
N VAL A 421 -2.74 -15.37 -19.50
CA VAL A 421 -3.04 -16.64 -18.80
C VAL A 421 -2.23 -17.80 -19.39
N ARG A 422 -2.24 -17.95 -20.72
CA ARG A 422 -1.47 -19.00 -21.39
C ARG A 422 0.04 -18.91 -21.10
N SER A 423 0.60 -17.71 -21.25
CA SER A 423 2.04 -17.49 -21.02
C SER A 423 2.42 -17.74 -19.57
N THR A 424 1.54 -17.41 -18.63
CA THR A 424 1.75 -17.69 -17.20
C THR A 424 1.72 -19.19 -16.89
N VAL A 425 0.78 -19.93 -17.48
CA VAL A 425 0.74 -21.41 -17.36
C VAL A 425 2.03 -22.03 -17.91
N ASP A 426 2.43 -21.66 -19.14
CA ASP A 426 3.64 -22.17 -19.77
C ASP A 426 4.90 -21.81 -18.94
N LEU A 427 4.99 -20.60 -18.43
CA LEU A 427 6.08 -20.15 -17.57
C LEU A 427 6.19 -20.99 -16.28
N ALA A 428 5.08 -21.14 -15.57
CA ALA A 428 5.04 -21.89 -14.32
C ALA A 428 5.44 -23.35 -14.53
N HIS A 429 4.92 -24.02 -15.55
CA HIS A 429 5.29 -25.38 -15.89
C HIS A 429 6.77 -25.51 -16.26
N ASN A 430 7.35 -24.53 -16.99
CA ASN A 430 8.78 -24.52 -17.29
C ASN A 430 9.66 -24.36 -16.02
N LEU A 431 9.11 -23.78 -14.95
CA LEU A 431 9.75 -23.68 -13.64
C LEU A 431 9.45 -24.89 -12.73
N GLY A 432 8.62 -25.83 -13.17
CA GLY A 432 8.20 -27.00 -12.39
C GLY A 432 7.14 -26.69 -11.32
N LEU A 433 6.39 -25.59 -11.47
CA LEU A 433 5.36 -25.16 -10.54
C LEU A 433 3.97 -25.65 -10.97
N THR A 434 3.10 -25.91 -10.00
CA THR A 434 1.66 -26.11 -10.20
C THR A 434 0.97 -24.74 -10.42
N VAL A 435 -0.07 -24.71 -11.27
CA VAL A 435 -0.79 -23.46 -11.57
C VAL A 435 -2.23 -23.56 -11.09
N VAL A 436 -2.65 -22.55 -10.32
CA VAL A 436 -4.02 -22.36 -9.88
C VAL A 436 -4.61 -21.15 -10.60
N ALA A 437 -5.76 -21.30 -11.23
CA ALA A 437 -6.52 -20.18 -11.78
C ALA A 437 -7.61 -19.74 -10.81
N GLU A 438 -7.66 -18.44 -10.52
CA GLU A 438 -8.62 -17.86 -9.62
C GLU A 438 -9.79 -17.16 -10.32
N GLY A 439 -10.86 -16.88 -9.57
CA GLY A 439 -11.97 -16.07 -10.07
C GLY A 439 -12.80 -16.72 -11.15
N ILE A 440 -12.92 -18.05 -11.13
CA ILE A 440 -13.76 -18.75 -12.11
C ILE A 440 -15.22 -18.51 -11.77
N GLU A 441 -15.95 -17.86 -12.69
CA GLU A 441 -17.36 -17.50 -12.51
C GLU A 441 -18.31 -18.29 -13.40
N ASN A 442 -17.80 -19.02 -14.42
CA ASN A 442 -18.64 -19.77 -15.36
C ASN A 442 -17.94 -21.03 -15.91
N ALA A 443 -18.76 -21.87 -16.58
CA ALA A 443 -18.30 -23.15 -17.16
C ALA A 443 -17.38 -22.97 -18.37
N GLN A 444 -17.46 -21.84 -19.08
CA GLN A 444 -16.67 -21.59 -20.28
C GLN A 444 -15.23 -21.26 -19.92
N ALA A 445 -15.01 -20.42 -18.90
CA ALA A 445 -13.69 -20.15 -18.30
C ALA A 445 -13.04 -21.46 -17.84
N LEU A 446 -13.78 -22.31 -17.11
CA LEU A 446 -13.26 -23.60 -16.64
C LEU A 446 -12.79 -24.51 -17.80
N LYS A 447 -13.56 -24.58 -18.88
CA LYS A 447 -13.20 -25.37 -20.09
C LYS A 447 -11.97 -24.78 -20.78
N LEU A 448 -11.88 -23.46 -20.90
CA LEU A 448 -10.75 -22.81 -21.54
C LEU A 448 -9.46 -23.04 -20.76
N LEU A 449 -9.48 -22.92 -19.44
CA LEU A 449 -8.35 -23.24 -18.56
C LEU A 449 -7.90 -24.68 -18.70
N GLY A 450 -8.83 -25.63 -18.79
CA GLY A 450 -8.51 -27.04 -19.08
C GLY A 450 -7.79 -27.22 -20.41
N ARG A 451 -8.17 -26.48 -21.47
CA ARG A 451 -7.47 -26.50 -22.78
C ARG A 451 -6.08 -25.87 -22.73
N LEU A 452 -5.87 -24.92 -21.82
CA LEU A 452 -4.58 -24.28 -21.57
C LEU A 452 -3.67 -25.12 -20.67
N ASN A 453 -4.12 -26.33 -20.25
CA ASN A 453 -3.44 -27.23 -19.32
C ASN A 453 -3.17 -26.59 -17.94
N CYS A 454 -4.00 -25.68 -17.48
CA CYS A 454 -3.96 -25.22 -16.11
C CYS A 454 -4.27 -26.40 -15.17
N ASP A 455 -3.59 -26.50 -14.02
CA ASP A 455 -3.67 -27.67 -13.15
C ASP A 455 -4.87 -27.63 -12.22
N GLU A 456 -5.09 -26.50 -11.60
CA GLU A 456 -6.06 -26.29 -10.52
C GLU A 456 -6.95 -25.07 -10.77
N ALA A 457 -8.10 -25.05 -10.12
CA ALA A 457 -9.10 -24.01 -10.32
C ALA A 457 -9.84 -23.69 -9.03
N GLN A 458 -10.09 -22.38 -8.83
CA GLN A 458 -10.86 -21.83 -7.72
C GLN A 458 -11.76 -20.69 -8.20
N GLY A 459 -12.99 -20.60 -7.66
CA GLY A 459 -13.89 -19.51 -8.00
C GLY A 459 -15.35 -19.80 -7.63
N TYR A 460 -16.19 -18.78 -7.77
CA TYR A 460 -17.59 -18.83 -7.35
C TYR A 460 -18.44 -19.80 -8.19
N PHE A 461 -18.00 -20.12 -9.39
CA PHE A 461 -18.64 -21.16 -10.19
C PHE A 461 -18.47 -22.56 -9.56
N ILE A 462 -17.38 -22.81 -8.85
CA ILE A 462 -17.14 -24.05 -8.14
C ILE A 462 -17.87 -24.01 -6.81
N ALA A 463 -17.50 -23.07 -5.93
CA ALA A 463 -18.20 -22.72 -4.72
C ALA A 463 -17.74 -21.37 -4.17
N LYS A 464 -18.64 -20.68 -3.47
CA LYS A 464 -18.26 -19.55 -2.62
C LYS A 464 -17.58 -20.06 -1.36
N PRO A 465 -16.76 -19.23 -0.68
CA PRO A 465 -16.28 -19.55 0.65
C PRO A 465 -17.45 -19.96 1.57
N MET A 466 -17.30 -21.06 2.28
CA MET A 466 -18.31 -21.63 3.17
C MET A 466 -17.72 -21.88 4.57
N PRO A 467 -18.53 -21.92 5.63
CA PRO A 467 -18.09 -22.33 6.95
C PRO A 467 -17.36 -23.68 6.89
N CYS A 468 -16.30 -23.85 7.67
CA CYS A 468 -15.48 -25.06 7.61
C CYS A 468 -16.27 -26.33 7.94
N GLU A 469 -17.27 -26.25 8.78
CA GLU A 469 -18.18 -27.33 9.12
C GLU A 469 -19.05 -27.85 7.95
N ASP A 470 -19.34 -26.98 6.96
CA ASP A 470 -20.13 -27.34 5.77
C ASP A 470 -19.28 -27.96 4.66
N PHE A 471 -17.96 -27.79 4.72
CA PHE A 471 -17.04 -28.15 3.63
C PHE A 471 -17.04 -29.66 3.31
N ALA A 472 -17.03 -30.52 4.32
CA ALA A 472 -17.01 -31.98 4.14
C ALA A 472 -18.25 -32.47 3.41
N GLY A 473 -19.45 -31.98 3.82
CA GLY A 473 -20.71 -32.28 3.17
C GLY A 473 -20.78 -31.81 1.73
N TRP A 474 -20.29 -30.61 1.47
CA TRP A 474 -20.19 -30.05 0.12
C TRP A 474 -19.24 -30.88 -0.78
N ALA A 475 -18.06 -31.27 -0.28
CA ALA A 475 -17.07 -32.03 -1.04
C ALA A 475 -17.59 -33.42 -1.43
N GLN A 476 -18.33 -34.09 -0.54
CA GLN A 476 -19.02 -35.37 -0.83
C GLN A 476 -20.08 -35.20 -1.92
N HIS A 477 -20.91 -34.17 -1.82
CA HIS A 477 -21.93 -33.88 -2.84
C HIS A 477 -21.31 -33.56 -4.21
N TRP A 478 -20.21 -32.76 -4.24
CA TRP A 478 -19.46 -32.47 -5.45
C TRP A 478 -18.95 -33.75 -6.12
N ALA A 479 -18.32 -34.65 -5.37
CA ALA A 479 -17.80 -35.92 -5.87
C ALA A 479 -18.90 -36.81 -6.46
N ALA A 480 -20.06 -36.90 -5.80
CA ALA A 480 -21.22 -37.68 -6.26
C ALA A 480 -21.78 -37.13 -7.59
N THR A 481 -21.93 -35.80 -7.70
CA THR A 481 -22.42 -35.13 -8.92
C THR A 481 -21.50 -35.34 -10.13
N LYS A 482 -20.19 -35.36 -9.92
CA LYS A 482 -19.21 -35.63 -10.99
C LYS A 482 -19.20 -37.11 -11.41
N SER A 483 -19.35 -38.03 -10.46
CA SER A 483 -19.43 -39.47 -10.76
C SER A 483 -20.71 -39.80 -11.57
N ALA A 484 -21.84 -39.18 -11.27
CA ALA A 484 -23.09 -39.35 -12.01
C ALA A 484 -22.97 -38.85 -13.48
N LYS A 485 -22.30 -37.71 -13.72
CA LYS A 485 -22.07 -37.19 -15.08
C LYS A 485 -21.09 -38.07 -15.87
N ALA A 486 -20.03 -38.58 -15.26
CA ALA A 486 -19.09 -39.50 -15.91
C ALA A 486 -19.73 -40.83 -16.30
N GLY A 487 -20.69 -41.32 -15.50
CA GLY A 487 -21.49 -42.50 -15.84
C GLY A 487 -22.40 -42.30 -17.05
N HIS A 488 -23.05 -41.13 -17.16
CA HIS A 488 -23.89 -40.78 -18.32
C HIS A 488 -23.11 -40.63 -19.64
N ASP A 489 -21.91 -40.00 -19.57
CA ASP A 489 -21.05 -39.83 -20.74
C ASP A 489 -20.43 -41.15 -21.22
N SER A 490 -20.22 -42.14 -20.30
CA SER A 490 -19.74 -43.46 -20.67
C SER A 490 -20.83 -44.38 -21.27
N GLU A 491 -22.09 -44.24 -20.83
CA GLU A 491 -23.22 -44.92 -21.46
C GLU A 491 -23.53 -44.40 -22.86
N PHE A 492 -23.35 -43.09 -23.09
CA PHE A 492 -23.49 -42.49 -24.45
C PHE A 492 -22.36 -42.92 -25.40
N ALA A 493 -21.13 -43.09 -24.88
CA ALA A 493 -20.00 -43.55 -25.68
C ALA A 493 -20.03 -45.04 -26.00
N ALA A 494 -20.81 -45.81 -25.24
CA ALA A 494 -21.03 -47.27 -25.49
C ALA A 494 -22.23 -47.56 -26.40
N MET A 495 -23.02 -46.51 -26.76
CA MET A 495 -24.17 -46.60 -27.66
C MET A 495 -23.91 -46.03 -29.07
N VAL A 496 -22.69 -45.53 -29.38
CA VAL A 496 -22.23 -45.11 -30.68
C VAL A 496 -21.04 -45.99 -31.09
#